data_1aff1cc8a0c42dfda2b4fed8e794fb1b
#
_entry.id   1aff1cc8a0c42dfda2b4fed8e794fb1b
#
_cell.length_a   1.000
_cell.length_b   1.000
_cell.length_c   1.000
_cell.angle_alpha   90.00
_cell.angle_beta   90.00
_cell.angle_gamma   90.00
#
_symmetry.space_group_name_H-M   'P 1'
#
loop_
_entity.id
_entity.type
_entity.pdbx_description
1 polymer ?
#
loop_
_entity_poly.entity_id
_entity_poly.type
_entity_poly.pdbx_seq_one_letter_code
_entity_poly.pdbx_strand_id
1 'polypeptide(L)'
;IYGEQQQIILTAVVNAMILVPFILLFTVSGYLSDKFAKTRIMRYSAFSAVLITLAITYCYYNGLYQVAFGLTLLLATQSAIYSPAKMGYIKECLSKAGLSKGNAYHSSVVLIAILMGTVFFSYLFEVYLGTMDLTTPEEILIQIAPVGWVLVGLSLVEFLATLGVRFYPIKLSEVEFSVKKLASFHYLANNLKAMRNNEIVWYSIFGTAIFWGMSQNLVAVIPAHAKVNFGVESPLVVNAMLASSVIGIMIGAFLSGRKSDNLIRTNNIYTGSTMITICAILVPIVSSLSFIPNSSALIVVTAVILLFGVGAGMMIVPLNALMQAHSPEDGLGSMLAGKNWLQNIAMIGLLVLTMLLAKLSFDSQFILYLNAAIAVVGFTIVLKKLKTIL
;
A
#
# COMPACT_ATOMS: atom_id res chain seq x y z
N ILE A 1 20.14 -14.11 -13.38
CA ILE A 1 21.37 -13.42 -13.04
C ILE A 1 21.57 -13.41 -11.52
N TYR A 2 20.52 -13.17 -10.70
CA TYR A 2 20.63 -13.14 -9.24
C TYR A 2 20.12 -14.44 -8.60
N GLY A 3 20.81 -14.89 -7.52
CA GLY A 3 20.33 -15.97 -6.66
C GLY A 3 19.09 -15.56 -5.85
N GLU A 4 18.42 -16.54 -5.24
CA GLU A 4 17.15 -16.33 -4.47
C GLU A 4 17.28 -15.22 -3.43
N GLN A 5 18.29 -15.31 -2.57
CA GLN A 5 18.50 -14.35 -1.48
C GLN A 5 18.77 -12.93 -2.00
N GLN A 6 19.57 -12.82 -3.07
CA GLN A 6 19.94 -11.54 -3.64
C GLN A 6 18.73 -10.85 -4.30
N GLN A 7 17.87 -11.62 -4.97
CA GLN A 7 16.62 -11.11 -5.54
C GLN A 7 15.68 -10.60 -4.43
N ILE A 8 15.51 -11.35 -3.34
CA ILE A 8 14.69 -10.93 -2.18
C ILE A 8 15.22 -9.62 -1.59
N ILE A 9 16.55 -9.52 -1.36
CA ILE A 9 17.18 -8.33 -0.80
C ILE A 9 16.95 -7.10 -1.68
N LEU A 10 17.22 -7.20 -2.99
CA LEU A 10 17.06 -6.07 -3.92
C LEU A 10 15.61 -5.60 -3.98
N THR A 11 14.66 -6.52 -4.10
CA THR A 11 13.23 -6.20 -4.13
C THR A 11 12.78 -5.54 -2.82
N ALA A 12 13.23 -6.04 -1.68
CA ALA A 12 12.92 -5.46 -0.37
C ALA A 12 13.48 -4.04 -0.22
N VAL A 13 14.74 -3.80 -0.64
CA VAL A 13 15.36 -2.46 -0.58
C VAL A 13 14.61 -1.45 -1.43
N VAL A 14 14.30 -1.76 -2.69
CA VAL A 14 13.58 -0.84 -3.59
C VAL A 14 12.21 -0.49 -3.02
N ASN A 15 11.45 -1.50 -2.55
CA ASN A 15 10.16 -1.26 -1.93
C ASN A 15 10.27 -0.42 -0.65
N ALA A 16 11.26 -0.69 0.21
CA ALA A 16 11.47 0.08 1.44
C ALA A 16 11.74 1.57 1.16
N MET A 17 12.55 1.87 0.13
CA MET A 17 12.88 3.26 -0.23
C MET A 17 11.66 4.10 -0.60
N ILE A 18 10.67 3.54 -1.30
CA ILE A 18 9.44 4.25 -1.67
C ILE A 18 8.60 4.60 -0.43
N LEU A 19 8.71 3.82 0.64
CA LEU A 19 7.94 4.01 1.87
C LEU A 19 8.54 5.06 2.83
N VAL A 20 9.84 5.37 2.68
CA VAL A 20 10.56 6.32 3.56
C VAL A 20 9.88 7.69 3.67
N PRO A 21 9.46 8.37 2.59
CA PRO A 21 8.78 9.66 2.69
C PRO A 21 7.50 9.62 3.53
N PHE A 22 6.75 8.54 3.49
CA PHE A 22 5.53 8.38 4.30
C PHE A 22 5.83 8.28 5.80
N ILE A 23 6.99 7.75 6.17
CA ILE A 23 7.44 7.69 7.57
C ILE A 23 7.93 9.04 8.05
N LEU A 24 8.76 9.72 7.24
CA LEU A 24 9.36 10.98 7.63
C LEU A 24 8.37 12.14 7.70
N LEU A 25 7.39 12.16 6.78
CA LEU A 25 6.49 13.30 6.62
C LEU A 25 5.11 13.12 7.27
N PHE A 26 4.85 12.01 7.97
CA PHE A 26 3.50 11.73 8.50
C PHE A 26 2.97 12.87 9.37
N THR A 27 3.79 13.47 10.24
CA THR A 27 3.39 14.58 11.12
C THR A 27 3.06 15.83 10.33
N VAL A 28 3.89 16.17 9.34
CA VAL A 28 3.69 17.34 8.48
C VAL A 28 2.43 17.16 7.63
N SER A 29 2.26 16.00 7.01
CA SER A 29 1.12 15.71 6.16
C SER A 29 -0.21 15.70 6.92
N GLY A 30 -0.20 15.15 8.15
CA GLY A 30 -1.35 15.18 9.05
C GLY A 30 -1.72 16.60 9.46
N TYR A 31 -0.76 17.39 9.91
CA TYR A 31 -0.95 18.80 10.27
C TYR A 31 -1.51 19.60 9.08
N LEU A 32 -0.92 19.48 7.90
CA LEU A 32 -1.40 20.17 6.71
C LEU A 32 -2.86 19.80 6.40
N SER A 33 -3.20 18.51 6.48
CA SER A 33 -4.55 18.01 6.23
C SER A 33 -5.57 18.49 7.25
N ASP A 34 -5.17 18.81 8.49
CA ASP A 34 -6.04 19.37 9.53
C ASP A 34 -6.12 20.91 9.47
N LYS A 35 -5.02 21.57 9.07
CA LYS A 35 -4.92 23.04 9.03
C LYS A 35 -5.54 23.66 7.79
N PHE A 36 -5.52 22.98 6.65
CA PHE A 36 -5.98 23.49 5.38
C PHE A 36 -7.12 22.67 4.80
N ALA A 37 -7.96 23.31 3.98
CA ALA A 37 -8.98 22.61 3.24
C ALA A 37 -8.37 21.48 2.40
N LYS A 38 -8.88 20.27 2.54
CA LYS A 38 -8.35 19.05 1.88
C LYS A 38 -8.33 19.21 0.36
N THR A 39 -9.33 19.87 -0.23
CA THR A 39 -9.36 20.20 -1.66
C THR A 39 -8.20 21.08 -2.10
N ARG A 40 -7.76 22.01 -1.23
CA ARG A 40 -6.59 22.86 -1.53
C ARG A 40 -5.31 22.05 -1.54
N ILE A 41 -5.11 21.19 -0.53
CA ILE A 41 -3.94 20.29 -0.47
C ILE A 41 -3.93 19.38 -1.69
N MET A 42 -5.06 18.77 -2.04
CA MET A 42 -5.18 17.89 -3.21
C MET A 42 -4.77 18.62 -4.50
N ARG A 43 -5.25 19.85 -4.72
CA ARG A 43 -4.92 20.65 -5.91
C ARG A 43 -3.43 20.99 -5.99
N TYR A 44 -2.82 21.48 -4.90
CA TYR A 44 -1.40 21.83 -4.90
C TYR A 44 -0.51 20.59 -5.05
N SER A 45 -0.86 19.50 -4.39
CA SER A 45 -0.13 18.23 -4.53
C SER A 45 -0.23 17.69 -5.96
N ALA A 46 -1.40 17.67 -6.58
CA ALA A 46 -1.57 17.22 -7.96
C ALA A 46 -0.84 18.13 -8.96
N PHE A 47 -0.86 19.46 -8.75
CA PHE A 47 -0.09 20.38 -9.57
C PHE A 47 1.42 20.14 -9.45
N SER A 48 1.94 19.91 -8.23
CA SER A 48 3.36 19.59 -8.04
C SER A 48 3.74 18.26 -8.71
N ALA A 49 2.84 17.27 -8.76
CA ALA A 49 3.06 16.02 -9.48
C ALA A 49 3.28 16.25 -10.99
N VAL A 50 2.52 17.19 -11.62
CA VAL A 50 2.74 17.56 -13.04
C VAL A 50 4.16 18.10 -13.24
N LEU A 51 4.62 19.01 -12.38
CA LEU A 51 5.97 19.58 -12.49
C LEU A 51 7.05 18.53 -12.29
N ILE A 52 6.88 17.63 -11.32
CA ILE A 52 7.83 16.57 -11.03
C ILE A 52 7.89 15.57 -12.20
N THR A 53 6.76 15.17 -12.77
CA THR A 53 6.72 14.22 -13.90
C THR A 53 7.30 14.84 -15.17
N LEU A 54 7.13 16.14 -15.40
CA LEU A 54 7.83 16.88 -16.48
C LEU A 54 9.35 16.82 -16.29
N ALA A 55 9.83 17.07 -15.06
CA ALA A 55 11.26 16.99 -14.75
C ALA A 55 11.81 15.56 -14.91
N ILE A 56 11.04 14.53 -14.49
CA ILE A 56 11.40 13.12 -14.70
C ILE A 56 11.51 12.83 -16.22
N THR A 57 10.54 13.26 -17.00
CA THR A 57 10.54 13.08 -18.45
C THR A 57 11.77 13.72 -19.10
N TYR A 58 12.11 14.96 -18.70
CA TYR A 58 13.33 15.61 -19.12
C TYR A 58 14.59 14.80 -18.78
N CYS A 59 14.68 14.26 -17.57
CA CYS A 59 15.79 13.39 -17.15
C CYS A 59 15.86 12.12 -17.99
N TYR A 60 14.74 11.53 -18.38
CA TYR A 60 14.70 10.34 -19.22
C TYR A 60 15.34 10.61 -20.59
N TYR A 61 14.98 11.71 -21.25
CA TYR A 61 15.57 12.11 -22.55
C TYR A 61 17.07 12.42 -22.48
N ASN A 62 17.57 12.78 -21.30
CA ASN A 62 19.01 13.11 -21.11
C ASN A 62 19.81 11.99 -20.41
N GLY A 63 19.23 10.80 -20.19
CA GLY A 63 19.91 9.68 -19.54
C GLY A 63 20.29 9.94 -18.06
N LEU A 64 19.66 10.93 -17.40
CA LEU A 64 20.01 11.34 -16.02
C LEU A 64 19.33 10.42 -14.99
N TYR A 65 19.70 9.13 -14.93
CA TYR A 65 19.00 8.13 -14.13
C TYR A 65 19.04 8.43 -12.62
N GLN A 66 20.15 8.95 -12.07
CA GLN A 66 20.26 9.28 -10.64
C GLN A 66 19.31 10.42 -10.25
N VAL A 67 19.21 11.44 -11.11
CA VAL A 67 18.30 12.57 -10.88
C VAL A 67 16.84 12.12 -11.02
N ALA A 68 16.53 11.31 -12.02
CA ALA A 68 15.21 10.72 -12.22
C ALA A 68 14.77 9.89 -10.99
N PHE A 69 15.68 9.09 -10.43
CA PHE A 69 15.44 8.33 -9.21
C PHE A 69 15.17 9.25 -8.01
N GLY A 70 15.96 10.32 -7.84
CA GLY A 70 15.72 11.34 -6.81
C GLY A 70 14.37 12.04 -6.97
N LEU A 71 13.96 12.37 -8.20
CA LEU A 71 12.65 12.94 -8.50
C LEU A 71 11.49 11.96 -8.22
N THR A 72 11.71 10.66 -8.39
CA THR A 72 10.72 9.63 -8.00
C THR A 72 10.50 9.62 -6.49
N LEU A 73 11.56 9.80 -5.67
CA LEU A 73 11.41 10.00 -4.23
C LEU A 73 10.67 11.29 -3.89
N LEU A 74 10.89 12.35 -4.66
CA LEU A 74 10.14 13.59 -4.51
C LEU A 74 8.64 13.39 -4.84
N LEU A 75 8.31 12.58 -5.84
CA LEU A 75 6.94 12.19 -6.16
C LEU A 75 6.32 11.35 -5.02
N ALA A 76 7.07 10.45 -4.41
CA ALA A 76 6.62 9.72 -3.21
C ALA A 76 6.38 10.67 -2.01
N THR A 77 7.21 11.72 -1.86
CA THR A 77 7.04 12.81 -0.88
C THR A 77 5.71 13.56 -1.09
N GLN A 78 5.42 13.93 -2.32
CA GLN A 78 4.15 14.56 -2.71
C GLN A 78 2.96 13.63 -2.37
N SER A 79 3.07 12.33 -2.68
CA SER A 79 2.04 11.34 -2.37
C SER A 79 1.81 11.17 -0.87
N ALA A 80 2.86 11.26 -0.05
CA ALA A 80 2.75 11.22 1.41
C ALA A 80 1.95 12.41 1.98
N ILE A 81 2.08 13.60 1.38
CA ILE A 81 1.30 14.79 1.76
C ILE A 81 -0.15 14.70 1.26
N TYR A 82 -0.35 14.19 0.05
CA TYR A 82 -1.66 14.06 -0.59
C TYR A 82 -2.56 13.03 0.12
N SER A 83 -1.99 11.94 0.59
CA SER A 83 -2.72 10.76 1.08
C SER A 83 -3.69 11.06 2.24
N PRO A 84 -3.32 11.75 3.34
CA PRO A 84 -4.26 12.05 4.43
C PRO A 84 -5.41 12.97 3.98
N ALA A 85 -5.15 13.93 3.10
CA ALA A 85 -6.17 14.82 2.57
C ALA A 85 -7.20 14.06 1.72
N LYS A 86 -6.73 13.19 0.82
CA LYS A 86 -7.60 12.35 -0.03
C LYS A 86 -8.49 11.42 0.80
N MET A 87 -7.92 10.71 1.76
CA MET A 87 -8.67 9.82 2.63
C MET A 87 -9.65 10.56 3.56
N GLY A 88 -9.22 11.71 4.10
CA GLY A 88 -10.04 12.55 4.97
C GLY A 88 -11.23 13.17 4.24
N TYR A 89 -11.09 13.46 2.95
CA TYR A 89 -12.17 14.00 2.12
C TYR A 89 -13.38 13.05 2.02
N ILE A 90 -13.18 11.73 2.11
CA ILE A 90 -14.27 10.74 2.14
C ILE A 90 -15.23 11.01 3.31
N LYS A 91 -14.69 11.34 4.49
CA LYS A 91 -15.51 11.66 5.68
C LYS A 91 -16.25 13.01 5.55
N GLU A 92 -15.67 13.96 4.82
CA GLU A 92 -16.32 15.25 4.55
C GLU A 92 -17.51 15.11 3.61
N CYS A 93 -17.43 14.17 2.66
CA CYS A 93 -18.49 13.96 1.66
C CYS A 93 -19.63 13.08 2.17
N LEU A 94 -19.38 12.20 3.14
CA LEU A 94 -20.27 11.11 3.51
C LEU A 94 -20.60 11.15 5.01
N SER A 95 -21.84 10.78 5.36
CA SER A 95 -22.24 10.52 6.75
C SER A 95 -21.50 9.28 7.30
N LYS A 96 -21.52 9.11 8.62
CA LYS A 96 -20.95 7.91 9.29
C LYS A 96 -21.47 6.60 8.67
N ALA A 97 -22.75 6.55 8.33
CA ALA A 97 -23.40 5.41 7.69
C ALA A 97 -22.83 5.09 6.29
N GLY A 98 -22.42 6.11 5.53
CA GLY A 98 -21.83 5.96 4.18
C GLY A 98 -20.34 5.63 4.14
N LEU A 99 -19.61 5.74 5.26
CA LEU A 99 -18.14 5.60 5.29
C LEU A 99 -17.66 4.23 4.80
N SER A 100 -18.33 3.14 5.19
CA SER A 100 -17.97 1.78 4.75
C SER A 100 -18.05 1.66 3.22
N LYS A 101 -19.14 2.15 2.63
CA LYS A 101 -19.37 2.16 1.18
C LYS A 101 -18.36 3.07 0.47
N GLY A 102 -18.12 4.27 1.00
CA GLY A 102 -17.11 5.20 0.45
C GLY A 102 -15.70 4.62 0.47
N ASN A 103 -15.29 3.99 1.57
CA ASN A 103 -14.00 3.32 1.67
C ASN A 103 -13.89 2.10 0.74
N ALA A 104 -14.98 1.34 0.53
CA ALA A 104 -15.02 0.22 -0.41
C ALA A 104 -14.80 0.71 -1.85
N TYR A 105 -15.53 1.75 -2.28
CA TYR A 105 -15.33 2.34 -3.61
C TYR A 105 -13.91 2.91 -3.78
N HIS A 106 -13.43 3.67 -2.79
CA HIS A 106 -12.08 4.21 -2.83
C HIS A 106 -11.02 3.11 -2.97
N SER A 107 -11.10 2.08 -2.12
CA SER A 107 -10.15 0.96 -2.17
C SER A 107 -10.21 0.23 -3.50
N SER A 108 -11.42 -0.06 -4.02
CA SER A 108 -11.58 -0.75 -5.30
C SER A 108 -10.99 0.05 -6.46
N VAL A 109 -11.28 1.35 -6.54
CA VAL A 109 -10.76 2.23 -7.62
C VAL A 109 -9.24 2.33 -7.54
N VAL A 110 -8.66 2.50 -6.35
CA VAL A 110 -7.20 2.55 -6.17
C VAL A 110 -6.54 1.25 -6.63
N LEU A 111 -7.12 0.11 -6.28
CA LEU A 111 -6.57 -1.20 -6.65
C LEU A 111 -6.70 -1.48 -8.15
N ILE A 112 -7.82 -1.09 -8.78
CA ILE A 112 -7.96 -1.15 -10.25
C ILE A 112 -6.88 -0.29 -10.91
N ALA A 113 -6.66 0.93 -10.42
CA ALA A 113 -5.66 1.83 -10.96
C ALA A 113 -4.23 1.26 -10.81
N ILE A 114 -3.93 0.63 -9.66
CA ILE A 114 -2.63 -0.05 -9.46
C ILE A 114 -2.45 -1.19 -10.46
N LEU A 115 -3.44 -2.08 -10.62
CA LEU A 115 -3.37 -3.20 -11.56
C LEU A 115 -3.24 -2.73 -13.01
N MET A 116 -4.11 -1.82 -13.43
CA MET A 116 -4.07 -1.27 -14.78
C MET A 116 -2.74 -0.55 -15.03
N GLY A 117 -2.26 0.25 -14.07
CA GLY A 117 -0.98 0.92 -14.16
C GLY A 117 0.18 -0.07 -14.30
N THR A 118 0.23 -1.10 -13.45
CA THR A 118 1.29 -2.11 -13.52
C THR A 118 1.32 -2.81 -14.87
N VAL A 119 0.17 -3.32 -15.36
CA VAL A 119 0.08 -4.01 -16.66
C VAL A 119 0.41 -3.05 -17.81
N PHE A 120 -0.15 -1.85 -17.79
CA PHE A 120 0.03 -0.85 -18.84
C PHE A 120 1.49 -0.40 -18.95
N PHE A 121 2.13 -0.05 -17.83
CA PHE A 121 3.53 0.35 -17.85
C PHE A 121 4.46 -0.81 -18.18
N SER A 122 4.18 -2.04 -17.71
CA SER A 122 4.95 -3.23 -18.11
C SER A 122 4.88 -3.46 -19.62
N TYR A 123 3.71 -3.32 -20.23
CA TYR A 123 3.53 -3.41 -21.66
C TYR A 123 4.31 -2.30 -22.41
N LEU A 124 4.24 -1.06 -21.94
CA LEU A 124 4.99 0.04 -22.54
C LEU A 124 6.50 -0.19 -22.46
N PHE A 125 7.01 -0.65 -21.31
CA PHE A 125 8.41 -1.01 -21.16
C PHE A 125 8.82 -2.10 -22.15
N GLU A 126 8.04 -3.15 -22.31
CA GLU A 126 8.31 -4.23 -23.26
C GLU A 126 8.31 -3.73 -24.72
N VAL A 127 7.38 -2.87 -25.10
CA VAL A 127 7.31 -2.25 -26.43
C VAL A 127 8.52 -1.36 -26.72
N TYR A 128 8.97 -0.56 -25.75
CA TYR A 128 10.09 0.38 -25.97
C TYR A 128 11.47 -0.25 -25.79
N LEU A 129 11.61 -1.22 -24.88
CA LEU A 129 12.90 -1.93 -24.70
C LEU A 129 13.12 -2.99 -25.77
N GLY A 130 12.06 -3.66 -26.21
CA GLY A 130 12.11 -4.69 -27.26
C GLY A 130 13.14 -5.77 -26.97
N THR A 131 13.87 -6.20 -28.03
CA THR A 131 14.95 -7.19 -27.97
C THR A 131 16.34 -6.53 -27.98
N MET A 132 16.45 -5.27 -27.61
CA MET A 132 17.72 -4.53 -27.63
C MET A 132 18.62 -4.97 -26.47
N ASP A 133 19.86 -5.30 -26.76
CA ASP A 133 20.91 -5.56 -25.76
C ASP A 133 21.43 -4.22 -25.19
N LEU A 134 20.59 -3.55 -24.38
CA LEU A 134 20.98 -2.33 -23.68
C LEU A 134 21.74 -2.71 -22.40
N THR A 135 22.93 -2.15 -22.24
CA THR A 135 23.88 -2.54 -21.19
C THR A 135 23.96 -1.51 -20.06
N THR A 136 23.65 -0.25 -20.34
CA THR A 136 23.77 0.83 -19.36
C THR A 136 22.39 1.36 -18.91
N PRO A 137 22.27 1.81 -17.65
CA PRO A 137 21.04 2.44 -17.16
C PRO A 137 20.64 3.69 -17.95
N GLU A 138 21.61 4.44 -18.46
CA GLU A 138 21.43 5.65 -19.26
C GLU A 138 20.75 5.33 -20.60
N GLU A 139 21.23 4.30 -21.31
CA GLU A 139 20.64 3.84 -22.57
C GLU A 139 19.20 3.38 -22.39
N ILE A 140 18.94 2.58 -21.33
CA ILE A 140 17.60 2.13 -20.98
C ILE A 140 16.68 3.32 -20.75
N LEU A 141 17.14 4.34 -20.02
CA LEU A 141 16.34 5.52 -19.68
C LEU A 141 15.97 6.33 -20.92
N ILE A 142 16.92 6.55 -21.82
CA ILE A 142 16.69 7.28 -23.09
C ILE A 142 15.69 6.51 -23.96
N GLN A 143 15.81 5.18 -24.02
CA GLN A 143 14.92 4.35 -24.82
C GLN A 143 13.48 4.39 -24.34
N ILE A 144 13.27 4.43 -23.00
CA ILE A 144 11.91 4.53 -22.40
C ILE A 144 11.42 5.97 -22.23
N ALA A 145 12.19 6.99 -22.67
CA ALA A 145 11.84 8.39 -22.47
C ALA A 145 10.43 8.78 -22.94
N PRO A 146 9.87 8.25 -24.04
CA PRO A 146 8.50 8.53 -24.44
C PRO A 146 7.44 8.12 -23.40
N VAL A 147 7.73 7.12 -22.55
CA VAL A 147 6.84 6.72 -21.44
C VAL A 147 6.68 7.85 -20.41
N GLY A 148 7.65 8.74 -20.30
CA GLY A 148 7.58 9.93 -19.46
C GLY A 148 6.38 10.82 -19.78
N TRP A 149 6.03 10.98 -21.06
CA TRP A 149 4.86 11.76 -21.46
C TRP A 149 3.54 11.15 -21.01
N VAL A 150 3.48 9.83 -20.86
CA VAL A 150 2.32 9.15 -20.28
C VAL A 150 2.18 9.52 -18.81
N LEU A 151 3.29 9.57 -18.05
CA LEU A 151 3.29 10.02 -16.64
C LEU A 151 2.80 11.48 -16.54
N VAL A 152 3.28 12.36 -17.42
CA VAL A 152 2.82 13.77 -17.48
C VAL A 152 1.33 13.84 -17.79
N GLY A 153 0.86 13.08 -18.78
CA GLY A 153 -0.56 13.05 -19.15
C GLY A 153 -1.46 12.59 -17.99
N LEU A 154 -1.07 11.52 -17.29
CA LEU A 154 -1.81 11.02 -16.14
C LEU A 154 -1.81 12.00 -14.96
N SER A 155 -0.69 12.65 -14.66
CA SER A 155 -0.62 13.67 -13.61
C SER A 155 -1.43 14.92 -13.95
N LEU A 156 -1.49 15.30 -15.24
CA LEU A 156 -2.34 16.40 -15.71
C LEU A 156 -3.82 16.05 -15.54
N VAL A 157 -4.23 14.82 -15.91
CA VAL A 157 -5.61 14.34 -15.69
C VAL A 157 -5.96 14.37 -14.21
N GLU A 158 -5.04 13.91 -13.33
CA GLU A 158 -5.24 13.99 -11.88
C GLU A 158 -5.43 15.44 -11.42
N PHE A 159 -4.57 16.36 -11.85
CA PHE A 159 -4.69 17.78 -11.51
C PHE A 159 -6.03 18.37 -11.96
N LEU A 160 -6.43 18.15 -13.20
CA LEU A 160 -7.72 18.63 -13.73
C LEU A 160 -8.90 18.04 -12.96
N ALA A 161 -8.84 16.74 -12.60
CA ALA A 161 -9.87 16.12 -11.78
C ALA A 161 -9.99 16.77 -10.38
N THR A 162 -8.86 17.18 -9.78
CA THR A 162 -8.90 17.86 -8.47
C THR A 162 -9.55 19.25 -8.52
N LEU A 163 -9.56 19.92 -9.68
CA LEU A 163 -10.24 21.21 -9.86
C LEU A 163 -11.76 21.08 -9.76
N GLY A 164 -12.31 19.93 -10.22
CA GLY A 164 -13.74 19.60 -10.12
C GLY A 164 -14.19 19.13 -8.73
N VAL A 165 -13.27 18.88 -7.79
CA VAL A 165 -13.63 18.41 -6.44
C VAL A 165 -14.32 19.51 -5.64
N ARG A 166 -15.53 19.19 -5.12
CA ARG A 166 -16.37 20.14 -4.37
C ARG A 166 -15.74 20.46 -3.02
N PHE A 167 -15.74 21.73 -2.65
CA PHE A 167 -15.37 22.19 -1.33
C PHE A 167 -16.51 21.96 -0.32
N TYR A 168 -16.17 21.36 0.83
CA TYR A 168 -17.07 21.26 1.98
C TYR A 168 -16.52 22.12 3.11
N PRO A 169 -17.30 23.07 3.67
CA PRO A 169 -16.88 23.84 4.83
C PRO A 169 -16.85 22.94 6.05
N ILE A 170 -15.68 22.77 6.65
CA ILE A 170 -15.46 22.02 7.89
C ILE A 170 -14.71 22.88 8.89
N LYS A 171 -14.77 22.48 10.17
CA LYS A 171 -13.95 23.09 11.20
C LYS A 171 -12.49 22.67 10.97
N LEU A 172 -11.64 23.66 10.71
CA LEU A 172 -10.19 23.46 10.55
C LEU A 172 -9.51 23.57 11.92
N SER A 173 -8.38 22.89 12.07
CA SER A 173 -7.58 22.96 13.29
C SER A 173 -6.94 24.33 13.45
N GLU A 174 -7.04 24.92 14.65
CA GLU A 174 -6.41 26.19 15.02
C GLU A 174 -4.98 25.99 15.54
N VAL A 175 -4.51 24.76 15.64
CA VAL A 175 -3.17 24.42 16.16
C VAL A 175 -2.09 25.02 15.28
N GLU A 176 -1.15 25.76 15.87
CA GLU A 176 0.03 26.28 15.19
C GLU A 176 1.13 25.22 15.08
N PHE A 177 1.78 25.17 13.93
CA PHE A 177 2.90 24.27 13.69
C PHE A 177 4.18 24.83 14.29
N SER A 178 4.89 24.00 15.05
CA SER A 178 6.18 24.35 15.62
C SER A 178 7.25 23.36 15.18
N VAL A 179 8.26 23.86 14.47
CA VAL A 179 9.40 23.05 14.02
C VAL A 179 10.15 22.45 15.22
N LYS A 180 10.24 23.15 16.35
CA LYS A 180 10.86 22.65 17.59
C LYS A 180 10.10 21.42 18.13
N LYS A 181 8.77 21.44 18.11
CA LYS A 181 7.94 20.30 18.52
C LYS A 181 8.04 19.15 17.53
N LEU A 182 8.25 19.41 16.25
CA LEU A 182 8.51 18.37 15.23
C LEU A 182 9.86 17.68 15.53
N ALA A 183 10.92 18.45 15.67
CA ALA A 183 12.28 17.95 15.94
C ALA A 183 12.39 17.16 17.26
N SER A 184 11.57 17.49 18.26
CA SER A 184 11.50 16.77 19.55
C SER A 184 10.57 15.54 19.51
N PHE A 185 10.05 15.14 18.37
CA PHE A 185 9.06 14.06 18.21
C PHE A 185 7.78 14.24 19.04
N HIS A 186 7.50 15.45 19.52
CA HIS A 186 6.32 15.75 20.35
C HIS A 186 5.00 15.44 19.62
N TYR A 187 4.90 15.82 18.35
CA TYR A 187 3.72 15.51 17.54
C TYR A 187 3.54 14.01 17.32
N LEU A 188 4.63 13.26 17.08
CA LEU A 188 4.58 11.81 16.97
C LEU A 188 4.04 11.17 18.25
N ALA A 189 4.62 11.54 19.39
CA ALA A 189 4.22 11.01 20.68
C ALA A 189 2.74 11.31 21.00
N ASN A 190 2.28 12.54 20.72
CA ASN A 190 0.90 12.93 20.93
C ASN A 190 -0.06 12.20 20.00
N ASN A 191 0.28 12.04 18.72
CA ASN A 191 -0.55 11.30 17.76
C ASN A 191 -0.64 9.83 18.14
N LEU A 192 0.46 9.18 18.51
CA LEU A 192 0.47 7.80 19.00
C LEU A 192 -0.35 7.65 20.28
N LYS A 193 -0.23 8.58 21.22
CA LYS A 193 -1.03 8.60 22.45
C LYS A 193 -2.53 8.76 22.13
N ALA A 194 -2.89 9.67 21.23
CA ALA A 194 -4.28 9.90 20.83
C ALA A 194 -4.88 8.66 20.13
N MET A 195 -4.13 8.01 19.25
CA MET A 195 -4.55 6.75 18.61
C MET A 195 -4.72 5.62 19.64
N ARG A 196 -3.81 5.49 20.60
CA ARG A 196 -3.83 4.46 21.63
C ARG A 196 -4.93 4.66 22.67
N ASN A 197 -5.32 5.90 22.93
CA ASN A 197 -6.41 6.21 23.89
C ASN A 197 -7.78 5.75 23.40
N ASN A 198 -7.96 5.56 22.09
CA ASN A 198 -9.16 4.96 21.51
C ASN A 198 -8.84 3.55 21.02
N GLU A 199 -9.22 2.55 21.80
CA GLU A 199 -8.90 1.15 21.49
C GLU A 199 -9.47 0.69 20.14
N ILE A 200 -10.65 1.16 19.74
CA ILE A 200 -11.24 0.82 18.43
C ILE A 200 -10.34 1.37 17.30
N VAL A 201 -9.91 2.62 17.40
CA VAL A 201 -9.00 3.24 16.43
C VAL A 201 -7.68 2.48 16.41
N TRP A 202 -7.09 2.21 17.58
CA TRP A 202 -5.80 1.54 17.70
C TRP A 202 -5.81 0.14 17.07
N TYR A 203 -6.76 -0.73 17.44
CA TYR A 203 -6.80 -2.08 16.89
C TYR A 203 -7.25 -2.13 15.43
N SER A 204 -8.02 -1.15 14.96
CA SER A 204 -8.33 -1.00 13.54
C SER A 204 -7.07 -0.67 12.73
N ILE A 205 -6.23 0.24 13.22
CA ILE A 205 -4.95 0.58 12.58
C ILE A 205 -3.99 -0.60 12.64
N PHE A 206 -3.87 -1.25 13.81
CA PHE A 206 -2.97 -2.37 14.01
C PHE A 206 -3.30 -3.56 13.09
N GLY A 207 -4.59 -3.90 12.94
CA GLY A 207 -5.03 -4.96 12.02
C GLY A 207 -4.68 -4.66 10.56
N THR A 208 -4.89 -3.42 10.12
CA THR A 208 -4.49 -3.02 8.76
C THR A 208 -2.97 -2.95 8.58
N ALA A 209 -2.20 -2.57 9.61
CA ALA A 209 -0.74 -2.54 9.57
C ALA A 209 -0.12 -3.94 9.43
N ILE A 210 -0.64 -4.93 10.17
CA ILE A 210 -0.24 -6.35 10.02
C ILE A 210 -0.45 -6.79 8.58
N PHE A 211 -1.64 -6.57 8.02
CA PHE A 211 -1.95 -6.98 6.66
C PHE A 211 -0.99 -6.35 5.63
N TRP A 212 -0.79 -5.04 5.69
CA TRP A 212 0.08 -4.36 4.73
C TRP A 212 1.54 -4.80 4.86
N GLY A 213 2.02 -5.02 6.08
CA GLY A 213 3.35 -5.60 6.32
C GLY A 213 3.49 -6.99 5.68
N MET A 214 2.53 -7.89 5.93
CA MET A 214 2.49 -9.22 5.32
C MET A 214 2.43 -9.19 3.80
N SER A 215 1.61 -8.31 3.23
CA SER A 215 1.48 -8.13 1.78
C SER A 215 2.80 -7.67 1.16
N GLN A 216 3.49 -6.74 1.80
CA GLN A 216 4.77 -6.25 1.32
C GLN A 216 5.86 -7.33 1.36
N ASN A 217 5.81 -8.19 2.39
CA ASN A 217 6.66 -9.36 2.46
C ASN A 217 6.38 -10.36 1.31
N LEU A 218 5.11 -10.61 1.00
CA LEU A 218 4.75 -11.47 -0.15
C LEU A 218 5.30 -10.91 -1.47
N VAL A 219 5.19 -9.60 -1.70
CA VAL A 219 5.75 -8.94 -2.90
C VAL A 219 7.26 -9.16 -3.00
N ALA A 220 7.99 -9.15 -1.87
CA ALA A 220 9.43 -9.35 -1.86
C ALA A 220 9.82 -10.83 -2.08
N VAL A 221 9.05 -11.78 -1.55
CA VAL A 221 9.44 -13.19 -1.46
C VAL A 221 8.89 -14.04 -2.62
N ILE A 222 7.65 -13.78 -3.08
CA ILE A 222 6.98 -14.60 -4.10
C ILE A 222 7.79 -14.74 -5.40
N PRO A 223 8.49 -13.70 -5.93
CA PRO A 223 9.28 -13.85 -7.15
C PRO A 223 10.38 -14.93 -7.03
N ALA A 224 11.13 -14.90 -5.93
CA ALA A 224 12.17 -15.89 -5.66
C ALA A 224 11.57 -17.28 -5.38
N HIS A 225 10.51 -17.33 -4.59
CA HIS A 225 9.79 -18.56 -4.25
C HIS A 225 9.21 -19.27 -5.49
N ALA A 226 8.60 -18.51 -6.41
CA ALA A 226 8.04 -19.06 -7.64
C ALA A 226 9.11 -19.63 -8.56
N LYS A 227 10.28 -18.97 -8.63
CA LYS A 227 11.42 -19.45 -9.40
C LYS A 227 11.97 -20.77 -8.85
N VAL A 228 12.19 -20.85 -7.54
CA VAL A 228 12.82 -22.03 -6.90
C VAL A 228 11.85 -23.20 -6.81
N ASN A 229 10.60 -22.99 -6.40
CA ASN A 229 9.68 -24.08 -6.10
C ASN A 229 8.82 -24.51 -7.28
N PHE A 230 8.57 -23.62 -8.26
CA PHE A 230 7.72 -23.93 -9.41
C PHE A 230 8.45 -23.85 -10.75
N GLY A 231 9.74 -23.44 -10.77
CA GLY A 231 10.51 -23.25 -12.00
C GLY A 231 10.00 -22.10 -12.87
N VAL A 232 9.33 -21.10 -12.27
CA VAL A 232 8.77 -19.95 -13.00
C VAL A 232 9.85 -18.90 -13.19
N GLU A 233 10.28 -18.70 -14.44
CA GLU A 233 11.25 -17.65 -14.82
C GLU A 233 10.56 -16.40 -15.40
N SER A 234 9.33 -16.53 -15.88
CA SER A 234 8.59 -15.45 -16.52
C SER A 234 8.14 -14.40 -15.48
N PRO A 235 8.62 -13.13 -15.58
CA PRO A 235 8.13 -12.04 -14.73
C PRO A 235 6.62 -11.80 -14.87
N LEU A 236 6.06 -12.05 -16.06
CA LEU A 236 4.62 -11.91 -16.30
C LEU A 236 3.80 -12.88 -15.44
N VAL A 237 4.23 -14.14 -15.32
CA VAL A 237 3.55 -15.15 -14.49
C VAL A 237 3.63 -14.76 -13.01
N VAL A 238 4.80 -14.34 -12.53
CA VAL A 238 5.00 -13.87 -11.14
C VAL A 238 4.12 -12.65 -10.85
N ASN A 239 4.09 -11.68 -11.75
CA ASN A 239 3.25 -10.50 -11.61
C ASN A 239 1.76 -10.86 -11.66
N ALA A 240 1.34 -11.85 -12.46
CA ALA A 240 -0.03 -12.34 -12.46
C ALA A 240 -0.42 -13.01 -11.13
N MET A 241 0.50 -13.76 -10.50
CA MET A 241 0.29 -14.30 -9.14
C MET A 241 0.05 -13.18 -8.12
N LEU A 242 0.90 -12.16 -8.11
CA LEU A 242 0.75 -11.01 -7.19
C LEU A 242 -0.51 -10.19 -7.51
N ALA A 243 -0.81 -9.99 -8.79
CA ALA A 243 -2.01 -9.30 -9.25
C ALA A 243 -3.31 -10.01 -8.83
N SER A 244 -3.28 -11.35 -8.70
CA SER A 244 -4.43 -12.12 -8.20
C SER A 244 -4.84 -11.67 -6.79
N SER A 245 -3.89 -11.32 -5.90
CA SER A 245 -4.21 -10.80 -4.57
C SER A 245 -4.94 -9.45 -4.64
N VAL A 246 -4.54 -8.59 -5.57
CA VAL A 246 -5.16 -7.27 -5.74
C VAL A 246 -6.59 -7.41 -6.28
N ILE A 247 -6.81 -8.33 -7.24
CA ILE A 247 -8.16 -8.70 -7.70
C ILE A 247 -8.99 -9.23 -6.53
N GLY A 248 -8.39 -10.09 -5.70
CA GLY A 248 -9.03 -10.58 -4.48
C GLY A 248 -9.45 -9.46 -3.54
N ILE A 249 -8.57 -8.48 -3.27
CA ILE A 249 -8.88 -7.34 -2.41
C ILE A 249 -10.08 -6.54 -2.97
N MET A 250 -10.15 -6.35 -4.28
CA MET A 250 -11.29 -5.68 -4.93
C MET A 250 -12.59 -6.44 -4.71
N ILE A 251 -12.59 -7.75 -4.92
CA ILE A 251 -13.75 -8.62 -4.68
C ILE A 251 -14.18 -8.53 -3.21
N GLY A 252 -13.24 -8.69 -2.28
CA GLY A 252 -13.50 -8.61 -0.85
C GLY A 252 -14.02 -7.25 -0.39
N ALA A 253 -13.45 -6.17 -0.92
CA ALA A 253 -13.91 -4.81 -0.65
C ALA A 253 -15.34 -4.58 -1.16
N PHE A 254 -15.65 -5.05 -2.37
CA PHE A 254 -16.99 -4.99 -2.93
C PHE A 254 -18.01 -5.79 -2.10
N LEU A 255 -17.67 -7.02 -1.70
CA LEU A 255 -18.52 -7.85 -0.84
C LEU A 255 -18.79 -7.18 0.52
N SER A 256 -17.75 -6.52 1.08
CA SER A 256 -17.89 -5.79 2.34
C SER A 256 -18.75 -4.53 2.20
N GLY A 257 -18.66 -3.81 1.08
CA GLY A 257 -19.41 -2.58 0.84
C GLY A 257 -20.87 -2.82 0.45
N ARG A 258 -21.16 -3.89 -0.34
CA ARG A 258 -22.49 -4.15 -0.92
C ARG A 258 -23.61 -4.39 0.10
N LYS A 259 -23.29 -5.01 1.23
CA LYS A 259 -24.26 -5.34 2.30
C LYS A 259 -24.23 -4.36 3.48
N SER A 260 -23.63 -3.19 3.32
CA SER A 260 -23.50 -2.18 4.37
C SER A 260 -24.73 -1.28 4.40
N ASP A 261 -25.88 -1.83 4.82
CA ASP A 261 -27.09 -1.05 5.07
C ASP A 261 -26.89 -0.19 6.34
N ASN A 262 -26.23 0.95 6.17
CA ASN A 262 -26.01 1.98 7.20
C ASN A 262 -25.22 1.55 8.47
N LEU A 263 -24.70 0.30 8.53
CA LEU A 263 -23.95 -0.22 9.67
C LEU A 263 -22.56 -0.74 9.24
N ILE A 264 -21.55 -0.51 10.08
CA ILE A 264 -20.23 -1.09 9.89
C ILE A 264 -20.30 -2.57 10.30
N ARG A 265 -20.16 -3.48 9.32
CA ARG A 265 -20.27 -4.92 9.58
C ARG A 265 -18.96 -5.48 10.15
N THR A 266 -18.89 -5.57 11.46
CA THR A 266 -17.75 -6.14 12.19
C THR A 266 -17.52 -7.62 11.87
N ASN A 267 -18.55 -8.39 11.53
CA ASN A 267 -18.41 -9.79 11.12
C ASN A 267 -17.46 -9.98 9.92
N ASN A 268 -17.41 -9.01 9.00
CA ASN A 268 -16.47 -9.07 7.88
C ASN A 268 -15.00 -8.97 8.32
N ILE A 269 -14.73 -8.34 9.47
CA ILE A 269 -13.38 -8.30 10.06
C ILE A 269 -12.97 -9.70 10.48
N TYR A 270 -13.87 -10.42 11.18
CA TYR A 270 -13.60 -11.80 11.65
C TYR A 270 -13.40 -12.73 10.48
N THR A 271 -14.33 -12.76 9.52
CA THR A 271 -14.25 -13.62 8.35
C THR A 271 -13.01 -13.32 7.52
N GLY A 272 -12.73 -12.05 7.24
CA GLY A 272 -11.59 -11.61 6.46
C GLY A 272 -10.26 -11.97 7.11
N SER A 273 -10.09 -11.68 8.42
CA SER A 273 -8.87 -12.02 9.16
C SER A 273 -8.61 -13.53 9.22
N THR A 274 -9.67 -14.33 9.44
CA THR A 274 -9.56 -15.80 9.46
C THR A 274 -9.14 -16.32 8.07
N MET A 275 -9.74 -15.77 7.01
CA MET A 275 -9.41 -16.14 5.64
C MET A 275 -7.96 -15.80 5.27
N ILE A 276 -7.48 -14.60 5.64
CA ILE A 276 -6.08 -14.21 5.47
C ILE A 276 -5.15 -15.19 6.18
N THR A 277 -5.45 -15.54 7.44
CA THR A 277 -4.64 -16.45 8.25
C THR A 277 -4.55 -17.84 7.63
N ILE A 278 -5.69 -18.41 7.23
CA ILE A 278 -5.72 -19.72 6.57
C ILE A 278 -4.92 -19.70 5.27
N CYS A 279 -5.11 -18.67 4.43
CA CYS A 279 -4.39 -18.56 3.17
C CYS A 279 -2.88 -18.37 3.38
N ALA A 280 -2.46 -17.57 4.37
CA ALA A 280 -1.04 -17.40 4.71
C ALA A 280 -0.37 -18.72 5.13
N ILE A 281 -1.11 -19.61 5.81
CA ILE A 281 -0.64 -20.96 6.17
C ILE A 281 -0.61 -21.88 4.94
N LEU A 282 -1.61 -21.80 4.07
CA LEU A 282 -1.73 -22.69 2.92
C LEU A 282 -0.65 -22.43 1.85
N VAL A 283 -0.22 -21.18 1.63
CA VAL A 283 0.80 -20.85 0.63
C VAL A 283 2.07 -21.71 0.81
N PRO A 284 2.78 -21.68 1.95
CA PRO A 284 3.98 -22.49 2.13
C PRO A 284 3.68 -24.00 2.19
N ILE A 285 2.54 -24.43 2.72
CA ILE A 285 2.17 -25.85 2.77
C ILE A 285 2.02 -26.42 1.37
N VAL A 286 1.23 -25.79 0.50
CA VAL A 286 1.00 -26.26 -0.88
C VAL A 286 2.31 -26.32 -1.65
N SER A 287 3.20 -25.36 -1.45
CA SER A 287 4.50 -25.34 -2.10
C SER A 287 5.44 -26.45 -1.64
N SER A 288 5.20 -27.03 -0.46
CA SER A 288 5.99 -28.15 0.09
C SER A 288 5.51 -29.53 -0.38
N LEU A 289 4.36 -29.63 -1.04
CA LEU A 289 3.74 -30.90 -1.40
C LEU A 289 4.37 -31.48 -2.67
N SER A 290 5.39 -32.29 -2.55
CA SER A 290 6.15 -32.90 -3.65
C SER A 290 5.34 -33.83 -4.57
N PHE A 291 4.16 -34.28 -4.14
CA PHE A 291 3.27 -35.12 -4.95
C PHE A 291 2.37 -34.31 -5.90
N ILE A 292 2.33 -32.98 -5.78
CA ILE A 292 1.58 -32.10 -6.68
C ILE A 292 2.52 -31.63 -7.81
N PRO A 293 2.16 -31.81 -9.08
CA PRO A 293 2.95 -31.26 -10.19
C PRO A 293 3.12 -29.74 -10.04
N ASN A 294 4.29 -29.20 -10.37
CA ASN A 294 4.62 -27.78 -10.20
C ASN A 294 3.59 -26.84 -10.86
N SER A 295 3.08 -27.20 -12.03
CA SER A 295 2.05 -26.42 -12.73
C SER A 295 0.73 -26.36 -11.96
N SER A 296 0.31 -27.48 -11.36
CA SER A 296 -0.90 -27.55 -10.54
C SER A 296 -0.70 -26.80 -9.21
N ALA A 297 0.47 -26.97 -8.57
CA ALA A 297 0.82 -26.23 -7.34
C ALA A 297 0.83 -24.72 -7.57
N LEU A 298 1.37 -24.25 -8.69
CA LEU A 298 1.36 -22.84 -9.08
C LEU A 298 -0.07 -22.29 -9.19
N ILE A 299 -0.98 -23.02 -9.84
CA ILE A 299 -2.39 -22.61 -9.96
C ILE A 299 -3.05 -22.56 -8.59
N VAL A 300 -2.84 -23.57 -7.75
CA VAL A 300 -3.43 -23.62 -6.40
C VAL A 300 -2.89 -22.48 -5.54
N VAL A 301 -1.57 -22.22 -5.52
CA VAL A 301 -0.97 -21.10 -4.78
C VAL A 301 -1.50 -19.77 -5.28
N THR A 302 -1.65 -19.59 -6.60
CA THR A 302 -2.24 -18.37 -7.17
C THR A 302 -3.70 -18.17 -6.71
N ALA A 303 -4.50 -19.24 -6.68
CA ALA A 303 -5.87 -19.19 -6.16
C ALA A 303 -5.89 -18.86 -4.64
N VAL A 304 -4.97 -19.42 -3.86
CA VAL A 304 -4.83 -19.10 -2.43
C VAL A 304 -4.45 -17.65 -2.22
N ILE A 305 -3.55 -17.08 -3.05
CA ILE A 305 -3.16 -15.67 -3.01
C ILE A 305 -4.36 -14.77 -3.37
N LEU A 306 -5.19 -15.18 -4.34
CA LEU A 306 -6.44 -14.47 -4.64
C LEU A 306 -7.38 -14.47 -3.43
N LEU A 307 -7.59 -15.61 -2.77
CA LEU A 307 -8.43 -15.73 -1.58
C LEU A 307 -7.86 -14.94 -0.39
N PHE A 308 -6.54 -14.92 -0.22
CA PHE A 308 -5.86 -14.03 0.74
C PHE A 308 -6.27 -12.57 0.51
N GLY A 309 -6.29 -12.13 -0.76
CA GLY A 309 -6.76 -10.81 -1.16
C GLY A 309 -8.23 -10.59 -0.82
N VAL A 310 -9.13 -11.55 -1.09
CA VAL A 310 -10.56 -11.44 -0.75
C VAL A 310 -10.75 -11.22 0.76
N GLY A 311 -10.08 -12.02 1.58
CA GLY A 311 -10.08 -11.84 3.03
C GLY A 311 -9.62 -10.44 3.45
N ALA A 312 -8.58 -9.94 2.79
CA ALA A 312 -8.03 -8.61 3.05
C ALA A 312 -9.04 -7.49 2.74
N GLY A 313 -9.69 -7.53 1.58
CA GLY A 313 -10.71 -6.55 1.22
C GLY A 313 -11.89 -6.56 2.20
N MET A 314 -12.33 -7.75 2.62
CA MET A 314 -13.39 -7.90 3.62
C MET A 314 -13.01 -7.31 4.98
N MET A 315 -11.75 -7.38 5.39
CA MET A 315 -11.25 -6.87 6.66
C MET A 315 -10.93 -5.37 6.63
N ILE A 316 -10.21 -4.90 5.61
CA ILE A 316 -9.68 -3.53 5.55
C ILE A 316 -10.80 -2.49 5.47
N VAL A 317 -11.85 -2.77 4.71
CA VAL A 317 -12.95 -1.82 4.51
C VAL A 317 -13.64 -1.46 5.83
N PRO A 318 -14.14 -2.42 6.63
CA PRO A 318 -14.76 -2.08 7.91
C PRO A 318 -13.76 -1.55 8.95
N LEU A 319 -12.49 -2.01 8.97
CA LEU A 319 -11.48 -1.43 9.87
C LEU A 319 -11.20 0.05 9.56
N ASN A 320 -11.10 0.42 8.27
CA ASN A 320 -10.96 1.82 7.89
C ASN A 320 -12.19 2.64 8.27
N ALA A 321 -13.39 2.09 8.10
CA ALA A 321 -14.63 2.75 8.47
C ALA A 321 -14.73 2.94 10.00
N LEU A 322 -14.39 1.92 10.81
CA LEU A 322 -14.34 2.01 12.28
C LEU A 322 -13.35 3.09 12.73
N MET A 323 -12.13 3.07 12.20
CA MET A 323 -11.11 4.06 12.52
C MET A 323 -11.61 5.48 12.22
N GLN A 324 -12.19 5.72 11.04
CA GLN A 324 -12.68 7.04 10.64
C GLN A 324 -13.90 7.47 11.47
N ALA A 325 -14.82 6.54 11.77
CA ALA A 325 -16.02 6.84 12.54
C ALA A 325 -15.73 7.24 13.99
N HIS A 326 -14.67 6.68 14.58
CA HIS A 326 -14.26 6.92 15.98
C HIS A 326 -13.11 7.94 16.12
N SER A 327 -12.62 8.50 15.00
CA SER A 327 -11.63 9.58 15.03
C SER A 327 -12.32 10.94 15.19
N PRO A 328 -11.69 11.88 15.94
CA PRO A 328 -12.21 13.24 16.09
C PRO A 328 -12.26 13.96 14.74
N GLU A 329 -13.19 14.91 14.58
CA GLU A 329 -13.38 15.64 13.33
C GLU A 329 -12.23 16.62 13.04
N ASP A 330 -11.75 17.27 14.10
CA ASP A 330 -10.67 18.27 14.07
C ASP A 330 -9.26 17.68 14.07
N GLY A 331 -9.12 16.36 14.21
CA GLY A 331 -7.83 15.62 14.21
C GLY A 331 -7.79 14.45 13.24
N LEU A 332 -8.74 14.34 12.31
CA LEU A 332 -8.82 13.20 11.40
C LEU A 332 -7.60 13.07 10.48
N GLY A 333 -7.06 14.19 9.98
CA GLY A 333 -5.86 14.18 9.14
C GLY A 333 -4.64 13.61 9.87
N SER A 334 -4.45 14.01 11.12
CA SER A 334 -3.38 13.49 11.98
C SER A 334 -3.58 12.00 12.28
N MET A 335 -4.81 11.54 12.49
CA MET A 335 -5.11 10.11 12.68
C MET A 335 -4.84 9.28 11.42
N LEU A 336 -5.22 9.79 10.24
CA LEU A 336 -4.96 9.13 8.96
C LEU A 336 -3.46 9.09 8.62
N ALA A 337 -2.74 10.19 8.90
CA ALA A 337 -1.29 10.22 8.74
C ALA A 337 -0.61 9.24 9.70
N GLY A 338 -1.02 9.18 10.97
CA GLY A 338 -0.52 8.22 11.95
C GLY A 338 -0.81 6.77 11.57
N LYS A 339 -1.99 6.49 11.02
CA LYS A 339 -2.30 5.18 10.44
C LYS A 339 -1.31 4.82 9.32
N ASN A 340 -1.11 5.72 8.35
CA ASN A 340 -0.17 5.49 7.26
C ASN A 340 1.25 5.27 7.79
N TRP A 341 1.65 6.03 8.81
CA TRP A 341 2.95 5.87 9.46
C TRP A 341 3.12 4.48 10.07
N LEU A 342 2.16 4.01 10.88
CA LEU A 342 2.20 2.68 11.48
C LEU A 342 2.22 1.56 10.43
N GLN A 343 1.43 1.71 9.36
CA GLN A 343 1.44 0.76 8.25
C GLN A 343 2.79 0.70 7.56
N ASN A 344 3.39 1.85 7.24
CA ASN A 344 4.69 1.89 6.59
C ASN A 344 5.83 1.40 7.50
N ILE A 345 5.76 1.66 8.82
CA ILE A 345 6.70 1.07 9.79
C ILE A 345 6.58 -0.47 9.81
N ALA A 346 5.36 -1.01 9.80
CA ALA A 346 5.15 -2.45 9.75
C ALA A 346 5.68 -3.05 8.44
N MET A 347 5.43 -2.37 7.30
CA MET A 347 5.92 -2.79 5.98
C MET A 347 7.44 -2.79 5.92
N ILE A 348 8.09 -1.69 6.30
CA ILE A 348 9.58 -1.60 6.32
C ILE A 348 10.16 -2.57 7.34
N GLY A 349 9.56 -2.70 8.52
CA GLY A 349 10.02 -3.61 9.55
C GLY A 349 10.04 -5.07 9.07
N LEU A 350 8.99 -5.51 8.38
CA LEU A 350 8.95 -6.85 7.78
C LEU A 350 9.91 -7.00 6.59
N LEU A 351 10.06 -5.98 5.73
CA LEU A 351 11.04 -6.01 4.66
C LEU A 351 12.47 -6.12 5.19
N VAL A 352 12.82 -5.34 6.23
CA VAL A 352 14.13 -5.43 6.88
C VAL A 352 14.34 -6.81 7.50
N LEU A 353 13.34 -7.34 8.20
CA LEU A 353 13.40 -8.70 8.75
C LEU A 353 13.62 -9.75 7.65
N THR A 354 12.88 -9.65 6.55
CA THR A 354 13.02 -10.52 5.37
C THR A 354 14.42 -10.43 4.78
N MET A 355 14.95 -9.22 4.61
CA MET A 355 16.31 -9.00 4.11
C MET A 355 17.36 -9.62 5.04
N LEU A 356 17.22 -9.47 6.35
CA LEU A 356 18.13 -10.07 7.35
C LEU A 356 18.08 -11.59 7.31
N LEU A 357 16.89 -12.19 7.22
CA LEU A 357 16.72 -13.64 7.11
C LEU A 357 17.33 -14.16 5.80
N ALA A 358 17.10 -13.50 4.68
CA ALA A 358 17.70 -13.86 3.40
C ALA A 358 19.25 -13.76 3.46
N LYS A 359 19.79 -12.73 4.13
CA LYS A 359 21.25 -12.59 4.35
C LYS A 359 21.81 -13.72 5.24
N LEU A 360 21.01 -14.25 6.17
CA LEU A 360 21.34 -15.40 6.99
C LEU A 360 21.08 -16.75 6.29
N SER A 361 20.82 -16.71 4.97
CA SER A 361 20.59 -17.88 4.10
C SER A 361 19.31 -18.67 4.42
N PHE A 362 18.32 -18.06 5.09
CA PHE A 362 17.00 -18.65 5.16
C PHE A 362 16.32 -18.59 3.78
N ASP A 363 15.65 -19.67 3.42
CA ASP A 363 14.93 -19.76 2.14
C ASP A 363 13.58 -19.04 2.15
N SER A 364 13.01 -18.86 0.97
CA SER A 364 11.69 -18.25 0.80
C SER A 364 10.58 -19.00 1.53
N GLN A 365 10.69 -20.30 1.62
CA GLN A 365 9.74 -21.18 2.31
C GLN A 365 9.64 -20.86 3.81
N PHE A 366 10.79 -20.73 4.48
CA PHE A 366 10.85 -20.33 5.89
C PHE A 366 10.22 -18.95 6.13
N ILE A 367 10.53 -17.99 5.24
CA ILE A 367 10.01 -16.62 5.35
C ILE A 367 8.49 -16.60 5.20
N LEU A 368 7.92 -17.45 4.34
CA LEU A 368 6.47 -17.59 4.19
C LEU A 368 5.81 -18.23 5.43
N TYR A 369 6.44 -19.21 6.08
CA TYR A 369 5.97 -19.72 7.38
C TYR A 369 5.99 -18.67 8.48
N LEU A 370 7.03 -17.83 8.51
CA LEU A 370 7.08 -16.70 9.45
C LEU A 370 5.94 -15.71 9.19
N ASN A 371 5.64 -15.42 7.91
CA ASN A 371 4.50 -14.58 7.54
C ASN A 371 3.16 -15.17 8.04
N ALA A 372 2.99 -16.50 7.94
CA ALA A 372 1.84 -17.21 8.50
C ALA A 372 1.75 -17.09 10.03
N ALA A 373 2.89 -17.24 10.74
CA ALA A 373 2.94 -17.08 12.19
C ALA A 373 2.54 -15.66 12.62
N ILE A 374 2.98 -14.63 11.89
CA ILE A 374 2.59 -13.24 12.13
C ILE A 374 1.09 -13.06 11.95
N ALA A 375 0.47 -13.68 10.92
CA ALA A 375 -0.98 -13.66 10.72
C ALA A 375 -1.72 -14.26 11.91
N VAL A 376 -1.32 -15.47 12.34
CA VAL A 376 -1.97 -16.17 13.46
C VAL A 376 -1.92 -15.32 14.73
N VAL A 377 -0.73 -14.89 15.13
CA VAL A 377 -0.54 -14.12 16.37
C VAL A 377 -1.22 -12.75 16.28
N GLY A 378 -0.93 -12.01 15.21
CA GLY A 378 -1.40 -10.64 15.06
C GLY A 378 -2.92 -10.54 14.96
N PHE A 379 -3.56 -11.33 14.10
CA PHE A 379 -5.02 -11.29 13.97
C PHE A 379 -5.74 -11.89 15.17
N THR A 380 -5.17 -12.89 15.87
CA THR A 380 -5.74 -13.37 17.13
C THR A 380 -5.82 -12.25 18.17
N ILE A 381 -4.77 -11.44 18.30
CA ILE A 381 -4.75 -10.29 19.23
C ILE A 381 -5.82 -9.28 18.81
N VAL A 382 -5.85 -8.87 17.54
CA VAL A 382 -6.81 -7.90 17.01
C VAL A 382 -8.25 -8.36 17.24
N LEU A 383 -8.57 -9.60 16.86
CA LEU A 383 -9.93 -10.14 16.96
C LEU A 383 -10.40 -10.29 18.40
N LYS A 384 -9.55 -10.80 19.32
CA LYS A 384 -9.88 -10.89 20.74
C LYS A 384 -10.21 -9.51 21.32
N LYS A 385 -9.40 -8.52 21.00
CA LYS A 385 -9.60 -7.16 21.51
C LYS A 385 -10.81 -6.48 20.92
N LEU A 386 -11.01 -6.51 19.60
CA LEU A 386 -12.21 -5.95 18.99
C LEU A 386 -13.51 -6.62 19.45
N LYS A 387 -13.49 -7.94 19.72
CA LYS A 387 -14.64 -8.65 20.27
C LYS A 387 -15.05 -8.16 21.68
N THR A 388 -14.09 -7.67 22.45
CA THR A 388 -14.33 -7.20 23.82
C THR A 388 -14.84 -5.76 23.86
N ILE A 389 -14.55 -4.97 22.80
CA ILE A 389 -14.79 -3.52 22.77
C ILE A 389 -16.04 -3.16 21.95
N LEU A 390 -16.35 -3.95 20.90
CA LEU A 390 -17.53 -3.80 20.03
C LEU A 390 -18.69 -4.62 20.51
#